data_f174ee8f6021c6ebd7ae8a6be707273d
#
_entry.id   f174ee8f6021c6ebd7ae8a6be707273d
#
_cell.length_a   1.000
_cell.length_b   1.000
_cell.length_c   1.000
_cell.angle_alpha   90.00
_cell.angle_beta   90.00
_cell.angle_gamma   90.00
#
_symmetry.space_group_name_H-M   'P 1'
#
loop_
_entity.id
_entity.type
_entity.pdbx_description
1 polymer ?
#
loop_
_entity_poly.entity_id
_entity_poly.type
_entity_poly.pdbx_seq_one_letter_code
_entity_poly.pdbx_strand_id
1 'polypeptide(L)'
;MVLFGVLTMILAIALFSLQIPAIYFNRITIILLLFSALLSYNSLYIDLIGSGVGVFGGLFQVTTITQSIDVFIYLVGALVLLLSSRAGGAQTLPSNESNSTLVNKSKGLSVLAEYPLIALFSVLGMSSLISSSDLVSMFLSIELQSFAVYILATIYRESESATAAGLKYFLLGSLSSALILLGSSLLYGFTGLTSFEGLYMLCSTTSANTAIEISVLLIMVGLLFKVSAAPFHNWAPDVYDGVPTVVTTWLTTMPKIAFLVFILEFQGFTQLANWSSWTYLLLISSLLSLLVGTIGGLAQYRIKRLLTYSTISHVGFLLLALAINNEESVESFLFYLIQYTLTNINVFFILVAFGYLLQTKGLSIYSPIQYINQLKGQFKANPLLGLSLAICLFSMAGIPPLVGFFGKQMVLYAATHNGNFFLAFVAILVSVVSAAYYLRVIKVIHFDPLNVTETIQTNKGELATSILLVVNQLLAINKPYSEKVSPYECGFTPLGDARQKFSVQFYLVAILFIVFDLEVLFLFPFAVSLYEISTMGFWIVILFLIILTIGFVYEWSKGALKFTKDPSTSKINLN
;
A
#
# COMPACT_ATOMS: atom_id res chain seq x y z
N MET A 1 26.81 4.22 2.15
CA MET A 1 26.35 5.55 1.74
C MET A 1 25.26 6.09 2.67
N VAL A 2 24.19 5.33 2.94
CA VAL A 2 23.11 5.74 3.86
C VAL A 2 23.63 6.04 5.27
N LEU A 3 24.48 5.19 5.85
CA LEU A 3 25.09 5.41 7.16
C LEU A 3 25.88 6.73 7.20
N PHE A 4 26.69 7.00 6.17
CA PHE A 4 27.43 8.27 6.04
C PHE A 4 26.46 9.45 5.93
N GLY A 5 25.37 9.27 5.19
CA GLY A 5 24.29 10.26 5.08
C GLY A 5 23.64 10.56 6.44
N VAL A 6 23.37 9.55 7.25
CA VAL A 6 22.84 9.71 8.62
C VAL A 6 23.81 10.53 9.49
N LEU A 7 25.10 10.18 9.51
CA LEU A 7 26.11 10.90 10.30
C LEU A 7 26.25 12.36 9.86
N THR A 8 26.29 12.63 8.56
CA THR A 8 26.37 14.01 8.04
C THR A 8 25.12 14.81 8.35
N MET A 9 23.93 14.19 8.28
CA MET A 9 22.67 14.86 8.61
C MET A 9 22.51 15.17 10.09
N ILE A 10 23.00 14.29 11.00
CA ILE A 10 23.03 14.58 12.44
C ILE A 10 23.84 15.85 12.70
N LEU A 11 25.05 15.94 12.15
CA LEU A 11 25.91 17.12 12.30
C LEU A 11 25.28 18.37 11.66
N ALA A 12 24.73 18.23 10.46
CA ALA A 12 24.12 19.35 9.75
C ALA A 12 22.90 19.92 10.50
N ILE A 13 22.05 19.06 11.05
CA ILE A 13 20.87 19.50 11.81
C ILE A 13 21.31 20.14 13.13
N ALA A 14 22.29 19.55 13.85
CA ALA A 14 22.77 20.11 15.11
C ALA A 14 23.37 21.51 14.94
N LEU A 15 24.11 21.74 13.86
CA LEU A 15 24.81 23.01 13.64
C LEU A 15 23.93 24.07 12.93
N PHE A 16 23.08 23.67 12.02
CA PHE A 16 22.41 24.56 11.07
C PHE A 16 20.89 24.59 11.15
N SER A 17 20.24 23.87 12.07
CA SER A 17 18.77 23.79 12.16
C SER A 17 18.08 25.14 12.37
N LEU A 18 18.74 26.09 13.02
CA LEU A 18 18.22 27.44 13.23
C LEU A 18 18.42 28.38 12.02
N GLN A 19 19.37 28.08 11.15
CA GLN A 19 19.77 28.93 10.03
C GLN A 19 19.16 28.47 8.70
N ILE A 20 19.01 27.16 8.52
CA ILE A 20 18.55 26.55 7.27
C ILE A 20 17.10 26.07 7.41
N PRO A 21 16.20 26.46 6.50
CA PRO A 21 14.83 25.94 6.46
C PRO A 21 14.79 24.40 6.36
N ALA A 22 13.90 23.77 7.11
CA ALA A 22 13.78 22.31 7.18
C ALA A 22 13.56 21.62 5.81
N ILE A 23 13.01 22.33 4.84
CA ILE A 23 12.80 21.84 3.46
C ILE A 23 14.13 21.42 2.79
N TYR A 24 15.23 22.13 3.06
CA TYR A 24 16.52 21.80 2.46
C TYR A 24 17.09 20.48 3.00
N PHE A 25 16.90 20.19 4.29
CA PHE A 25 17.29 18.90 4.86
C PHE A 25 16.56 17.75 4.18
N ASN A 26 15.27 17.93 3.91
CA ASN A 26 14.49 16.94 3.19
C ASN A 26 14.95 16.76 1.73
N ARG A 27 15.31 17.83 1.03
CA ARG A 27 15.88 17.75 -0.32
C ARG A 27 17.23 17.03 -0.34
N ILE A 28 18.08 17.29 0.63
CA ILE A 28 19.38 16.61 0.78
C ILE A 28 19.16 15.12 0.98
N THR A 29 18.22 14.73 1.84
CA THR A 29 17.94 13.31 2.08
C THR A 29 17.39 12.60 0.84
N ILE A 30 16.55 13.26 0.03
CA ILE A 30 16.08 12.71 -1.24
C ILE A 30 17.26 12.47 -2.19
N ILE A 31 18.18 13.43 -2.32
CA ILE A 31 19.38 13.29 -3.15
C ILE A 31 20.27 12.16 -2.63
N LEU A 32 20.45 12.03 -1.32
CA LEU A 32 21.20 10.93 -0.71
C LEU A 32 20.59 9.56 -1.04
N LEU A 33 19.27 9.43 -0.95
CA LEU A 33 18.59 8.19 -1.28
C LEU A 33 18.67 7.85 -2.78
N LEU A 34 18.52 8.83 -3.66
CA LEU A 34 18.69 8.62 -5.10
C LEU A 34 20.12 8.20 -5.44
N PHE A 35 21.12 8.84 -4.80
CA PHE A 35 22.51 8.47 -5.01
C PHE A 35 22.84 7.09 -4.45
N SER A 36 22.27 6.72 -3.28
CA SER A 36 22.42 5.36 -2.74
C SER A 36 21.76 4.31 -3.64
N ALA A 37 20.61 4.63 -4.27
CA ALA A 37 19.96 3.75 -5.24
C ALA A 37 20.83 3.53 -6.48
N LEU A 38 21.49 4.57 -6.99
CA LEU A 38 22.42 4.44 -8.12
C LEU A 38 23.65 3.60 -7.76
N LEU A 39 24.19 3.76 -6.55
CA LEU A 39 25.34 2.97 -6.10
C LEU A 39 24.97 1.49 -5.92
N SER A 40 23.81 1.18 -5.29
CA SER A 40 23.36 -0.20 -5.16
C SER A 40 22.99 -0.83 -6.50
N TYR A 41 22.46 -0.06 -7.45
CA TYR A 41 22.25 -0.54 -8.82
C TYR A 41 23.57 -0.85 -9.53
N ASN A 42 24.59 0.02 -9.38
CA ASN A 42 25.90 -0.22 -9.98
C ASN A 42 26.61 -1.44 -9.36
N SER A 43 26.35 -1.72 -8.07
CA SER A 43 26.93 -2.90 -7.42
C SER A 43 26.40 -4.23 -7.98
N LEU A 44 25.21 -4.27 -8.60
CA LEU A 44 24.66 -5.47 -9.24
C LEU A 44 25.53 -6.04 -10.36
N TYR A 45 26.40 -5.22 -10.96
CA TYR A 45 27.34 -5.66 -12.01
C TYR A 45 28.63 -6.30 -11.48
N ILE A 46 28.77 -6.47 -10.16
CA ILE A 46 29.92 -7.11 -9.53
C ILE A 46 29.69 -8.61 -9.47
N ASP A 47 30.47 -9.40 -10.21
CA ASP A 47 30.29 -10.87 -10.33
C ASP A 47 30.27 -11.60 -8.97
N LEU A 48 31.06 -11.14 -7.99
CA LEU A 48 31.13 -11.74 -6.65
C LEU A 48 29.81 -11.69 -5.87
N ILE A 49 28.92 -10.74 -6.18
CA ILE A 49 27.61 -10.60 -5.51
C ILE A 49 26.65 -11.72 -5.93
N GLY A 50 26.88 -12.36 -7.07
CA GLY A 50 26.07 -13.49 -7.53
C GLY A 50 26.15 -14.72 -6.60
N SER A 51 27.31 -14.95 -5.99
CA SER A 51 27.51 -16.03 -5.00
C SER A 51 27.22 -15.61 -3.55
N GLY A 52 26.97 -14.31 -3.31
CA GLY A 52 26.84 -13.72 -1.99
C GLY A 52 28.18 -13.34 -1.35
N VAL A 53 28.23 -12.12 -0.82
CA VAL A 53 29.42 -11.58 -0.12
C VAL A 53 29.07 -11.36 1.34
N GLY A 54 29.77 -12.08 2.24
CA GLY A 54 29.68 -11.85 3.68
C GLY A 54 30.45 -10.59 4.09
N VAL A 55 29.80 -9.72 4.87
CA VAL A 55 30.36 -8.47 5.38
C VAL A 55 30.37 -8.50 6.90
N PHE A 56 31.35 -7.83 7.53
CA PHE A 56 31.50 -7.80 8.99
C PHE A 56 31.59 -9.17 9.66
N GLY A 57 32.42 -10.05 9.10
CA GLY A 57 32.62 -11.41 9.65
C GLY A 57 31.41 -12.34 9.47
N GLY A 58 30.56 -12.08 8.48
CA GLY A 58 29.38 -12.90 8.18
C GLY A 58 28.10 -12.48 8.90
N LEU A 59 28.10 -11.34 9.61
CA LEU A 59 26.88 -10.80 10.24
C LEU A 59 25.85 -10.27 9.21
N PHE A 60 26.33 -9.86 8.04
CA PHE A 60 25.52 -9.41 6.92
C PHE A 60 25.97 -10.11 5.64
N GLN A 61 25.00 -10.45 4.79
CA GLN A 61 25.24 -11.07 3.51
C GLN A 61 24.62 -10.22 2.40
N VAL A 62 25.41 -9.91 1.41
CA VAL A 62 25.00 -9.11 0.24
C VAL A 62 24.83 -10.05 -0.94
N THR A 63 23.60 -10.16 -1.46
CA THR A 63 23.23 -10.95 -2.64
C THR A 63 22.64 -10.06 -3.72
N THR A 64 22.43 -10.58 -4.93
CA THR A 64 21.75 -9.86 -6.02
C THR A 64 20.32 -9.48 -5.64
N ILE A 65 19.63 -10.33 -4.87
CA ILE A 65 18.27 -10.08 -4.39
C ILE A 65 18.29 -8.93 -3.39
N THR A 66 19.16 -8.98 -2.36
CA THR A 66 19.25 -7.92 -1.35
C THR A 66 19.54 -6.56 -1.98
N GLN A 67 20.47 -6.50 -2.96
CA GLN A 67 20.81 -5.25 -3.65
C GLN A 67 19.67 -4.72 -4.53
N SER A 68 18.97 -5.60 -5.23
CA SER A 68 17.83 -5.18 -6.07
C SER A 68 16.68 -4.61 -5.23
N ILE A 69 16.43 -5.19 -4.06
CA ILE A 69 15.42 -4.68 -3.12
C ILE A 69 15.88 -3.39 -2.45
N ASP A 70 17.19 -3.23 -2.15
CA ASP A 70 17.73 -1.97 -1.63
C ASP A 70 17.54 -0.83 -2.63
N VAL A 71 17.78 -1.05 -3.94
CA VAL A 71 17.46 -0.06 -5.00
C VAL A 71 15.99 0.33 -4.91
N PHE A 72 15.09 -0.63 -4.78
CA PHE A 72 13.65 -0.38 -4.69
C PHE A 72 13.29 0.42 -3.43
N ILE A 73 13.83 0.07 -2.25
CA ILE A 73 13.60 0.79 -0.99
C ILE A 73 14.07 2.25 -1.10
N TYR A 74 15.27 2.49 -1.63
CA TYR A 74 15.81 3.85 -1.76
C TYR A 74 14.99 4.71 -2.72
N LEU A 75 14.56 4.16 -3.86
CA LEU A 75 13.69 4.86 -4.80
C LEU A 75 12.31 5.17 -4.20
N VAL A 76 11.67 4.20 -3.56
CA VAL A 76 10.38 4.38 -2.89
C VAL A 76 10.49 5.37 -1.75
N GLY A 77 11.55 5.28 -0.93
CA GLY A 77 11.82 6.23 0.16
C GLY A 77 11.98 7.67 -0.35
N ALA A 78 12.75 7.86 -1.42
CA ALA A 78 12.91 9.16 -2.07
C ALA A 78 11.57 9.72 -2.58
N LEU A 79 10.73 8.88 -3.21
CA LEU A 79 9.38 9.26 -3.67
C LEU A 79 8.47 9.69 -2.52
N VAL A 80 8.44 8.95 -1.42
CA VAL A 80 7.60 9.30 -0.26
C VAL A 80 8.08 10.59 0.40
N LEU A 81 9.39 10.84 0.47
CA LEU A 81 9.95 12.09 1.00
C LEU A 81 9.63 13.31 0.12
N LEU A 82 9.42 13.15 -1.20
CA LEU A 82 8.95 14.23 -2.07
C LEU A 82 7.58 14.78 -1.62
N LEU A 83 6.71 13.92 -1.09
CA LEU A 83 5.41 14.33 -0.55
C LEU A 83 5.55 15.24 0.67
N SER A 84 6.50 14.93 1.58
CA SER A 84 6.73 15.71 2.80
C SER A 84 7.33 17.09 2.50
N SER A 85 8.11 17.24 1.43
CA SER A 85 8.76 18.51 1.06
C SER A 85 7.77 19.62 0.71
N ARG A 86 6.58 19.27 0.21
CA ARG A 86 5.54 20.22 -0.19
C ARG A 86 4.59 20.60 0.95
N ALA A 87 4.47 19.76 1.97
CA ALA A 87 3.58 20.01 3.10
C ALA A 87 3.93 21.29 3.88
N GLY A 88 5.18 21.76 3.82
CA GLY A 88 5.65 22.98 4.49
C GLY A 88 5.60 24.26 3.66
N GLY A 89 5.36 24.18 2.34
CA GLY A 89 5.49 25.32 1.42
C GLY A 89 4.24 26.22 1.25
N ALA A 90 3.12 25.89 1.85
CA ALA A 90 1.84 26.57 1.57
C ALA A 90 1.58 27.83 2.39
N GLN A 91 2.58 28.48 3.00
CA GLN A 91 2.36 29.67 3.81
C GLN A 91 3.38 30.79 3.59
N THR A 92 3.34 31.37 2.40
CA THR A 92 3.70 32.78 2.23
C THR A 92 2.60 33.45 1.41
N LEU A 93 1.44 33.66 2.02
CA LEU A 93 0.56 34.74 1.58
C LEU A 93 1.15 36.03 2.13
N PRO A 94 1.41 37.07 1.29
CA PRO A 94 1.79 38.38 1.78
C PRO A 94 0.63 38.94 2.55
N SER A 95 0.72 39.02 3.87
CA SER A 95 -0.19 39.78 4.70
C SER A 95 0.08 41.27 4.49
N ASN A 96 -0.58 41.89 3.55
CA ASN A 96 -0.80 43.35 3.58
C ASN A 96 -1.90 43.63 4.58
N GLU A 97 -1.57 43.64 5.86
CA GLU A 97 -2.36 44.36 6.88
C GLU A 97 -1.44 44.65 8.06
N SER A 98 -1.01 45.90 8.10
CA SER A 98 -0.46 46.59 9.27
C SER A 98 -1.53 46.72 10.37
N ASN A 99 -1.13 46.38 11.58
CA ASN A 99 -1.71 46.67 12.89
C ASN A 99 -2.50 45.53 13.57
N SER A 100 -1.82 44.99 14.50
CA SER A 100 -2.21 44.76 15.90
C SER A 100 -1.64 43.43 16.45
N THR A 101 -0.76 43.61 17.42
CA THR A 101 -0.53 42.79 18.63
C THR A 101 -1.34 41.50 18.70
N LEU A 102 -0.70 40.45 18.43
CA LEU A 102 -0.82 39.07 18.81
C LEU A 102 -0.44 38.23 17.61
N VAL A 103 0.79 37.71 17.71
CA VAL A 103 1.37 36.77 16.77
C VAL A 103 0.53 35.50 16.76
N ASN A 104 -0.54 35.49 15.97
CA ASN A 104 -1.10 34.26 15.47
C ASN A 104 -0.13 33.74 14.40
N LYS A 105 0.93 33.03 14.87
CA LYS A 105 1.69 32.12 14.01
C LYS A 105 0.66 31.26 13.30
N SER A 106 0.43 31.54 12.03
CA SER A 106 -0.29 30.64 11.12
C SER A 106 0.43 29.30 11.20
N LYS A 107 -0.13 28.35 11.96
CA LYS A 107 0.40 27.00 12.17
C LYS A 107 0.19 26.19 10.90
N GLY A 108 1.00 26.44 9.86
CA GLY A 108 1.20 25.48 8.80
C GLY A 108 1.89 24.26 9.35
N LEU A 109 1.74 23.13 8.67
CA LEU A 109 2.49 21.92 8.97
C LEU A 109 3.98 22.29 8.95
N SER A 110 4.58 22.56 10.11
CA SER A 110 6.01 22.83 10.21
C SER A 110 6.72 21.55 9.79
N VAL A 111 7.44 21.58 8.68
CA VAL A 111 8.38 20.51 8.34
C VAL A 111 9.43 20.55 9.45
N LEU A 112 9.43 19.54 10.29
CA LEU A 112 10.43 19.38 11.33
C LEU A 112 11.74 18.96 10.66
N ALA A 113 12.84 19.61 11.03
CA ALA A 113 14.16 19.29 10.47
C ALA A 113 14.57 17.84 10.78
N GLU A 114 14.06 17.30 11.87
CA GLU A 114 14.32 15.93 12.33
C GLU A 114 13.60 14.85 11.52
N TYR A 115 12.47 15.18 10.86
CA TYR A 115 11.66 14.20 10.10
C TYR A 115 12.49 13.42 9.05
N PRO A 116 13.24 14.08 8.15
CA PRO A 116 14.04 13.37 7.16
C PRO A 116 15.19 12.55 7.76
N LEU A 117 15.77 12.99 8.89
CA LEU A 117 16.79 12.23 9.60
C LEU A 117 16.23 10.91 10.15
N ILE A 118 15.08 10.97 10.83
CA ILE A 118 14.44 9.77 11.38
C ILE A 118 14.01 8.82 10.25
N ALA A 119 13.57 9.37 9.12
CA ALA A 119 13.28 8.58 7.92
C ALA A 119 14.54 7.86 7.40
N LEU A 120 15.73 8.51 7.40
CA LEU A 120 16.99 7.86 7.04
C LEU A 120 17.37 6.73 8.01
N PHE A 121 17.17 6.91 9.33
CA PHE A 121 17.38 5.83 10.30
C PHE A 121 16.50 4.63 10.01
N SER A 122 15.22 4.85 9.65
CA SER A 122 14.33 3.76 9.29
C SER A 122 14.80 3.04 8.03
N VAL A 123 15.28 3.77 7.00
CA VAL A 123 15.82 3.17 5.75
C VAL A 123 17.09 2.37 6.04
N LEU A 124 17.98 2.88 6.89
CA LEU A 124 19.18 2.16 7.31
C LEU A 124 18.82 0.83 8.01
N GLY A 125 17.82 0.86 8.90
CA GLY A 125 17.32 -0.35 9.55
C GLY A 125 16.68 -1.34 8.56
N MET A 126 16.01 -0.85 7.52
CA MET A 126 15.42 -1.71 6.47
C MET A 126 16.49 -2.40 5.62
N SER A 127 17.49 -1.66 5.13
CA SER A 127 18.57 -2.22 4.33
C SER A 127 19.44 -3.20 5.12
N SER A 128 19.72 -2.88 6.40
CA SER A 128 20.44 -3.81 7.27
C SER A 128 19.62 -5.06 7.63
N LEU A 129 18.29 -4.98 7.72
CA LEU A 129 17.44 -6.14 7.97
C LEU A 129 17.47 -7.13 6.80
N ILE A 130 17.34 -6.64 5.57
CA ILE A 130 17.35 -7.48 4.37
C ILE A 130 18.71 -8.17 4.18
N SER A 131 19.79 -7.51 4.52
CA SER A 131 21.15 -8.09 4.42
C SER A 131 21.58 -8.87 5.65
N SER A 132 20.75 -8.98 6.71
CA SER A 132 21.13 -9.69 7.94
C SER A 132 21.22 -11.21 7.74
N SER A 133 22.31 -11.83 8.18
CA SER A 133 22.55 -13.28 8.10
C SER A 133 22.75 -13.94 9.49
N ASP A 134 22.47 -13.18 10.55
CA ASP A 134 22.63 -13.61 11.94
C ASP A 134 21.43 -13.16 12.76
N LEU A 135 21.04 -13.92 13.81
CA LEU A 135 19.92 -13.60 14.70
C LEU A 135 20.11 -12.25 15.43
N VAL A 136 21.34 -11.91 15.78
CA VAL A 136 21.65 -10.67 16.49
C VAL A 136 21.55 -9.47 15.55
N SER A 137 22.14 -9.57 14.35
CA SER A 137 22.05 -8.50 13.33
C SER A 137 20.60 -8.27 12.88
N MET A 138 19.82 -9.35 12.72
CA MET A 138 18.38 -9.28 12.46
C MET A 138 17.64 -8.49 13.53
N PHE A 139 17.81 -8.86 14.81
CA PHE A 139 17.10 -8.20 15.91
C PHE A 139 17.46 -6.72 16.01
N LEU A 140 18.76 -6.37 15.94
CA LEU A 140 19.22 -4.98 15.99
C LEU A 140 18.67 -4.14 14.83
N SER A 141 18.62 -4.71 13.62
CA SER A 141 18.05 -4.07 12.43
C SER A 141 16.56 -3.82 12.56
N ILE A 142 15.81 -4.80 13.10
CA ILE A 142 14.37 -4.66 13.40
C ILE A 142 14.14 -3.55 14.42
N GLU A 143 14.95 -3.49 15.49
CA GLU A 143 14.79 -2.45 16.51
C GLU A 143 15.12 -1.06 15.97
N LEU A 144 16.22 -0.91 15.22
CA LEU A 144 16.59 0.36 14.61
C LEU A 144 15.46 0.91 13.72
N GLN A 145 14.90 0.07 12.86
CA GLN A 145 13.75 0.43 12.02
C GLN A 145 12.52 0.77 12.85
N SER A 146 12.20 -0.05 13.86
CA SER A 146 11.00 0.09 14.67
C SER A 146 11.01 1.36 15.52
N PHE A 147 12.11 1.66 16.21
CA PHE A 147 12.24 2.90 16.98
C PHE A 147 12.13 4.13 16.11
N ALA A 148 12.78 4.14 14.94
CA ALA A 148 12.64 5.26 13.99
C ALA A 148 11.16 5.47 13.60
N VAL A 149 10.43 4.41 13.32
CA VAL A 149 9.02 4.48 12.90
C VAL A 149 8.09 4.88 14.07
N TYR A 150 8.38 4.45 15.33
CA TYR A 150 7.63 4.90 16.51
C TYR A 150 7.80 6.40 16.75
N ILE A 151 9.03 6.92 16.58
CA ILE A 151 9.30 8.37 16.71
C ILE A 151 8.59 9.14 15.59
N LEU A 152 8.61 8.63 14.33
CA LEU A 152 7.86 9.24 13.23
C LEU A 152 6.35 9.34 13.52
N ALA A 153 5.76 8.33 14.16
CA ALA A 153 4.35 8.34 14.53
C ALA A 153 4.02 9.41 15.58
N THR A 154 4.94 9.72 16.50
CA THR A 154 4.74 10.68 17.61
C THR A 154 5.32 12.06 17.36
N ILE A 155 6.03 12.28 16.26
CA ILE A 155 6.78 13.52 15.97
C ILE A 155 5.90 14.79 16.04
N TYR A 156 4.62 14.68 15.73
CA TYR A 156 3.65 15.77 15.82
C TYR A 156 2.98 15.82 17.20
N ARG A 157 3.74 16.20 18.21
CA ARG A 157 3.32 16.20 19.62
C ARG A 157 2.12 17.08 19.95
N GLU A 158 1.78 18.05 19.10
CA GLU A 158 0.60 18.93 19.29
C GLU A 158 -0.72 18.23 18.94
N SER A 159 -0.67 17.05 18.29
CA SER A 159 -1.83 16.27 17.91
C SER A 159 -2.05 15.13 18.91
N GLU A 160 -3.11 15.23 19.73
CA GLU A 160 -3.47 14.15 20.67
C GLU A 160 -3.71 12.80 19.98
N SER A 161 -4.30 12.82 18.77
CA SER A 161 -4.51 11.60 18.00
C SER A 161 -3.20 10.95 17.57
N ALA A 162 -2.20 11.73 17.17
CA ALA A 162 -0.90 11.21 16.76
C ALA A 162 -0.10 10.67 17.95
N THR A 163 -0.11 11.36 19.08
CA THR A 163 0.58 10.90 20.30
C THR A 163 -0.05 9.63 20.87
N ALA A 164 -1.38 9.55 20.95
CA ALA A 164 -2.08 8.35 21.38
C ALA A 164 -1.84 7.16 20.43
N ALA A 165 -1.88 7.40 19.11
CA ALA A 165 -1.58 6.39 18.10
C ALA A 165 -0.14 5.88 18.21
N GLY A 166 0.82 6.79 18.38
CA GLY A 166 2.23 6.44 18.53
C GLY A 166 2.51 5.67 19.83
N LEU A 167 1.88 6.03 20.96
CA LEU A 167 1.98 5.29 22.20
C LEU A 167 1.44 3.85 22.05
N LYS A 168 0.27 3.70 21.42
CA LYS A 168 -0.30 2.37 21.12
C LYS A 168 0.63 1.54 20.24
N TYR A 169 1.24 2.17 19.23
CA TYR A 169 2.17 1.51 18.33
C TYR A 169 3.45 1.08 19.06
N PHE A 170 3.99 1.94 19.92
CA PHE A 170 5.18 1.62 20.71
C PHE A 170 4.93 0.46 21.68
N LEU A 171 3.84 0.50 22.48
CA LEU A 171 3.55 -0.54 23.47
C LEU A 171 3.30 -1.92 22.84
N LEU A 172 2.50 -1.97 21.78
CA LEU A 172 2.23 -3.23 21.11
C LEU A 172 3.39 -3.70 20.25
N GLY A 173 4.13 -2.75 19.66
CA GLY A 173 5.32 -3.03 18.88
C GLY A 173 6.48 -3.56 19.71
N SER A 174 6.69 -3.03 20.93
CA SER A 174 7.70 -3.55 21.87
C SER A 174 7.37 -4.97 22.34
N LEU A 175 6.07 -5.29 22.52
CA LEU A 175 5.66 -6.67 22.80
C LEU A 175 6.05 -7.63 21.67
N SER A 176 5.85 -7.22 20.40
CA SER A 176 6.26 -8.05 19.26
C SER A 176 7.77 -8.24 19.20
N SER A 177 8.55 -7.20 19.50
CA SER A 177 10.01 -7.28 19.56
C SER A 177 10.49 -8.20 20.69
N ALA A 178 9.81 -8.18 21.84
CA ALA A 178 10.09 -9.11 22.94
C ALA A 178 9.85 -10.57 22.54
N LEU A 179 8.80 -10.84 21.74
CA LEU A 179 8.53 -12.19 21.21
C LEU A 179 9.63 -12.64 20.23
N ILE A 180 10.11 -11.74 19.35
CA ILE A 180 11.22 -12.04 18.44
C ILE A 180 12.48 -12.35 19.24
N LEU A 181 12.80 -11.54 20.26
CA LEU A 181 13.97 -11.75 21.11
C LEU A 181 13.87 -13.05 21.90
N LEU A 182 12.68 -13.37 22.46
CA LEU A 182 12.44 -14.63 23.16
C LEU A 182 12.62 -15.82 22.21
N GLY A 183 12.06 -15.76 21.00
CA GLY A 183 12.21 -16.82 19.99
C GLY A 183 13.68 -16.99 19.58
N SER A 184 14.42 -15.92 19.33
CA SER A 184 15.83 -15.99 18.96
C SER A 184 16.72 -16.49 20.10
N SER A 185 16.43 -16.11 21.36
CA SER A 185 17.17 -16.60 22.54
C SER A 185 16.93 -18.10 22.79
N LEU A 186 15.70 -18.57 22.62
CA LEU A 186 15.37 -20.00 22.72
C LEU A 186 16.05 -20.78 21.58
N LEU A 187 16.03 -20.25 20.35
CA LEU A 187 16.69 -20.87 19.21
C LEU A 187 18.19 -21.02 19.49
N TYR A 188 18.84 -19.98 19.96
CA TYR A 188 20.24 -20.03 20.39
C TYR A 188 20.48 -21.02 21.55
N GLY A 189 19.59 -21.02 22.55
CA GLY A 189 19.71 -21.92 23.71
C GLY A 189 19.65 -23.41 23.34
N PHE A 190 18.89 -23.79 22.31
CA PHE A 190 18.77 -25.17 21.85
C PHE A 190 19.76 -25.56 20.79
N THR A 191 20.28 -24.61 19.99
CA THR A 191 21.18 -24.90 18.86
C THR A 191 22.63 -24.51 19.11
N GLY A 192 22.87 -23.50 19.97
CA GLY A 192 24.19 -22.89 20.15
C GLY A 192 24.67 -22.05 18.97
N LEU A 193 23.81 -21.83 17.95
CA LEU A 193 24.15 -21.13 16.72
C LEU A 193 23.36 -19.83 16.60
N THR A 194 24.02 -18.76 16.10
CA THR A 194 23.36 -17.50 15.77
C THR A 194 23.24 -17.26 14.26
N SER A 195 24.15 -17.82 13.46
CA SER A 195 24.18 -17.65 12.01
C SER A 195 23.11 -18.47 11.32
N PHE A 196 22.43 -17.89 10.32
CA PHE A 196 21.37 -18.57 9.54
C PHE A 196 21.93 -19.76 8.74
N GLU A 197 23.14 -19.64 8.20
CA GLU A 197 23.80 -20.76 7.48
C GLU A 197 24.05 -21.95 8.41
N GLY A 198 24.54 -21.68 9.64
CA GLY A 198 24.73 -22.73 10.64
C GLY A 198 23.42 -23.39 11.06
N LEU A 199 22.37 -22.59 11.25
CA LEU A 199 21.01 -23.09 11.54
C LEU A 199 20.48 -23.96 10.39
N TYR A 200 20.68 -23.52 9.15
CA TYR A 200 20.31 -24.30 7.96
C TYR A 200 20.99 -25.67 7.93
N MET A 201 22.31 -25.72 8.14
CA MET A 201 23.07 -26.96 8.19
C MET A 201 22.60 -27.91 9.31
N LEU A 202 22.35 -27.36 10.50
CA LEU A 202 21.85 -28.13 11.63
C LEU A 202 20.44 -28.69 11.33
N CYS A 203 19.56 -27.88 10.75
CA CYS A 203 18.20 -28.29 10.41
C CYS A 203 18.14 -29.36 9.31
N SER A 204 19.13 -29.39 8.39
CA SER A 204 19.21 -30.40 7.35
C SER A 204 19.71 -31.76 7.87
N THR A 205 20.46 -31.77 8.99
CA THR A 205 21.09 -32.99 9.54
C THR A 205 20.34 -33.58 10.74
N THR A 206 19.59 -32.79 11.47
CA THR A 206 18.89 -33.23 12.69
C THR A 206 17.39 -33.45 12.45
N SER A 207 16.79 -34.41 13.15
CA SER A 207 15.34 -34.56 13.19
C SER A 207 14.67 -33.38 13.86
N ALA A 208 13.43 -33.08 13.45
CA ALA A 208 12.64 -31.98 13.99
C ALA A 208 12.56 -32.03 15.54
N ASN A 209 13.04 -30.96 16.18
CA ASN A 209 12.92 -30.78 17.62
C ASN A 209 11.79 -29.77 17.89
N THR A 210 10.77 -30.15 18.63
CA THR A 210 9.60 -29.32 18.97
C THR A 210 10.00 -27.99 19.61
N ALA A 211 11.08 -27.94 20.40
CA ALA A 211 11.57 -26.72 21.03
C ALA A 211 12.11 -25.71 20.00
N ILE A 212 12.80 -26.18 18.98
CA ILE A 212 13.29 -25.34 17.88
C ILE A 212 12.12 -24.85 17.02
N GLU A 213 11.12 -25.69 16.73
CA GLU A 213 9.90 -25.29 16.02
C GLU A 213 9.15 -24.18 16.77
N ILE A 214 8.97 -24.30 18.08
CA ILE A 214 8.33 -23.27 18.90
C ILE A 214 9.12 -21.95 18.85
N SER A 215 10.45 -22.02 18.90
CA SER A 215 11.29 -20.81 18.82
C SER A 215 11.13 -20.08 17.49
N VAL A 216 11.12 -20.80 16.36
CA VAL A 216 10.86 -20.24 15.02
C VAL A 216 9.44 -19.68 14.92
N LEU A 217 8.43 -20.38 15.46
CA LEU A 217 7.04 -19.87 15.50
C LEU A 217 6.94 -18.56 16.26
N LEU A 218 7.65 -18.39 17.38
CA LEU A 218 7.65 -17.11 18.13
C LEU A 218 8.25 -15.96 17.32
N ILE A 219 9.36 -16.19 16.60
CA ILE A 219 9.95 -15.20 15.70
C ILE A 219 8.93 -14.82 14.62
N MET A 220 8.30 -15.81 13.97
CA MET A 220 7.33 -15.57 12.91
C MET A 220 6.08 -14.82 13.40
N VAL A 221 5.57 -15.10 14.59
CA VAL A 221 4.47 -14.35 15.20
C VAL A 221 4.84 -12.88 15.38
N GLY A 222 6.06 -12.61 15.86
CA GLY A 222 6.54 -11.24 16.00
C GLY A 222 6.69 -10.51 14.65
N LEU A 223 7.16 -11.18 13.61
CA LEU A 223 7.25 -10.63 12.26
C LEU A 223 5.86 -10.38 11.64
N LEU A 224 4.91 -11.31 11.80
CA LEU A 224 3.52 -11.14 11.35
C LEU A 224 2.84 -9.93 12.02
N PHE A 225 3.14 -9.70 13.31
CA PHE A 225 2.70 -8.49 13.99
C PHE A 225 3.24 -7.22 13.32
N LYS A 226 4.55 -7.17 13.00
CA LYS A 226 5.19 -6.01 12.34
C LYS A 226 4.59 -5.72 10.97
N VAL A 227 4.21 -6.74 10.20
CA VAL A 227 3.55 -6.60 8.88
C VAL A 227 2.08 -6.22 9.00
N SER A 228 1.48 -6.32 10.19
CA SER A 228 0.04 -6.14 10.45
C SER A 228 -0.85 -7.24 9.85
N ALA A 229 -0.38 -8.49 9.84
CA ALA A 229 -1.18 -9.63 9.42
C ALA A 229 -2.19 -10.05 10.50
N ALA A 230 -3.38 -10.54 10.13
CA ALA A 230 -4.31 -11.08 11.10
C ALA A 230 -3.81 -12.46 11.61
N PRO A 231 -3.97 -12.74 12.92
CA PRO A 231 -4.77 -12.03 13.93
C PRO A 231 -4.09 -10.82 14.59
N PHE A 232 -2.81 -10.54 14.29
CA PHE A 232 -1.98 -9.53 14.97
C PHE A 232 -2.11 -8.11 14.37
N HIS A 233 -3.23 -7.79 13.75
CA HIS A 233 -3.46 -6.55 12.96
C HIS A 233 -4.05 -5.37 13.76
N ASN A 234 -4.56 -5.58 14.98
CA ASN A 234 -5.43 -4.63 15.70
C ASN A 234 -4.83 -3.23 15.92
N TRP A 235 -3.51 -3.12 15.90
CA TRP A 235 -2.83 -1.83 16.06
C TRP A 235 -2.91 -0.94 14.81
N ALA A 236 -2.91 -1.55 13.61
CA ALA A 236 -2.73 -0.83 12.36
C ALA A 236 -3.89 0.13 12.01
N PRO A 237 -5.18 -0.22 12.14
CA PRO A 237 -6.28 0.70 11.83
C PRO A 237 -6.27 1.96 12.69
N ASP A 238 -5.94 1.84 13.96
CA ASP A 238 -5.93 2.97 14.89
C ASP A 238 -4.69 3.85 14.68
N VAL A 239 -3.53 3.24 14.48
CA VAL A 239 -2.28 3.96 14.26
C VAL A 239 -2.30 4.73 12.94
N TYR A 240 -2.68 4.09 11.84
CA TYR A 240 -2.68 4.74 10.53
C TYR A 240 -3.74 5.86 10.42
N ASP A 241 -4.86 5.73 11.15
CA ASP A 241 -5.88 6.78 11.19
C ASP A 241 -5.45 7.98 12.05
N GLY A 242 -4.79 7.72 13.19
CA GLY A 242 -4.39 8.76 14.13
C GLY A 242 -3.19 9.61 13.71
N VAL A 243 -2.28 9.04 12.92
CA VAL A 243 -1.04 9.70 12.46
C VAL A 243 -1.31 10.60 11.25
N PRO A 244 -0.56 11.70 11.01
CA PRO A 244 -0.66 12.53 9.81
C PRO A 244 -0.51 11.73 8.51
N THR A 245 -1.24 12.12 7.46
CA THR A 245 -1.31 11.37 6.19
C THR A 245 0.06 11.13 5.55
N VAL A 246 0.97 12.11 5.65
CA VAL A 246 2.35 11.99 5.13
C VAL A 246 3.12 10.89 5.86
N VAL A 247 3.01 10.83 7.19
CA VAL A 247 3.64 9.78 8.00
C VAL A 247 2.94 8.43 7.76
N THR A 248 1.61 8.43 7.62
CA THR A 248 0.85 7.20 7.27
C THR A 248 1.37 6.58 5.97
N THR A 249 1.71 7.39 4.95
CA THR A 249 2.27 6.89 3.69
C THR A 249 3.57 6.13 3.93
N TRP A 250 4.46 6.66 4.79
CA TRP A 250 5.71 6.00 5.17
C TRP A 250 5.45 4.68 5.89
N LEU A 251 4.58 4.71 6.92
CA LEU A 251 4.25 3.55 7.75
C LEU A 251 3.60 2.40 6.99
N THR A 252 2.78 2.72 5.99
CA THR A 252 2.03 1.70 5.23
C THR A 252 2.88 1.02 4.15
N THR A 253 3.98 1.64 3.70
CA THR A 253 4.77 1.15 2.57
C THR A 253 6.13 0.64 3.01
N MET A 254 6.96 1.51 3.57
CA MET A 254 8.38 1.25 3.77
C MET A 254 8.68 0.06 4.69
N PRO A 255 8.16 -0.02 5.92
CA PRO A 255 8.46 -1.14 6.81
C PRO A 255 7.99 -2.48 6.27
N LYS A 256 6.86 -2.50 5.55
CA LYS A 256 6.29 -3.75 5.02
C LYS A 256 7.15 -4.39 3.96
N ILE A 257 7.80 -3.59 3.10
CA ILE A 257 8.73 -4.10 2.09
C ILE A 257 9.84 -4.90 2.78
N ALA A 258 10.51 -4.30 3.76
CA ALA A 258 11.64 -4.93 4.43
C ALA A 258 11.24 -6.20 5.19
N PHE A 259 10.15 -6.15 5.98
CA PHE A 259 9.71 -7.33 6.73
C PHE A 259 9.23 -8.47 5.85
N LEU A 260 8.51 -8.19 4.76
CA LEU A 260 8.01 -9.23 3.86
C LEU A 260 9.15 -9.90 3.08
N VAL A 261 10.12 -9.12 2.62
CA VAL A 261 11.31 -9.66 1.95
C VAL A 261 12.16 -10.45 2.95
N PHE A 262 12.33 -9.95 4.16
CA PHE A 262 13.05 -10.69 5.20
C PHE A 262 12.36 -12.03 5.54
N ILE A 263 11.03 -12.09 5.59
CA ILE A 263 10.29 -13.35 5.76
C ILE A 263 10.61 -14.32 4.62
N LEU A 264 10.68 -13.84 3.37
CA LEU A 264 11.04 -14.67 2.22
C LEU A 264 12.45 -15.26 2.38
N GLU A 265 13.44 -14.45 2.75
CA GLU A 265 14.83 -14.90 2.95
C GLU A 265 14.94 -15.87 4.13
N PHE A 266 14.33 -15.52 5.28
CA PHE A 266 14.30 -16.38 6.46
C PHE A 266 13.64 -17.74 6.18
N GLN A 267 12.66 -17.75 5.29
CA GLN A 267 12.01 -18.97 4.83
C GLN A 267 12.98 -19.89 4.07
N GLY A 268 13.84 -19.34 3.24
CA GLY A 268 14.86 -20.11 2.53
C GLY A 268 15.78 -20.88 3.48
N PHE A 269 16.11 -20.33 4.65
CA PHE A 269 16.94 -20.99 5.64
C PHE A 269 16.24 -22.12 6.42
N THR A 270 14.91 -22.10 6.52
CA THR A 270 14.13 -23.04 7.36
C THR A 270 13.44 -24.15 6.57
N GLN A 271 13.36 -24.07 5.24
CA GLN A 271 12.53 -24.94 4.41
C GLN A 271 13.07 -26.37 4.24
N LEU A 272 14.37 -26.58 4.33
CA LEU A 272 15.00 -27.91 4.15
C LEU A 272 14.83 -28.85 5.36
N ALA A 273 14.49 -28.32 6.51
CA ALA A 273 14.03 -29.12 7.61
C ALA A 273 12.55 -29.45 7.38
N ASN A 274 12.11 -30.66 7.66
CA ASN A 274 10.69 -31.07 7.64
C ASN A 274 9.82 -30.31 8.67
N TRP A 275 10.09 -29.02 8.87
CA TRP A 275 9.47 -28.11 9.84
C TRP A 275 8.30 -27.41 9.19
N SER A 276 7.20 -28.13 8.99
CA SER A 276 6.01 -27.63 8.33
C SER A 276 5.13 -26.71 9.20
N SER A 277 5.41 -26.64 10.50
CA SER A 277 4.51 -25.95 11.46
C SER A 277 4.37 -24.44 11.18
N TRP A 278 5.43 -23.76 10.77
CA TRP A 278 5.39 -22.33 10.47
C TRP A 278 4.75 -22.01 9.11
N THR A 279 4.78 -22.91 8.15
CA THR A 279 4.05 -22.73 6.87
C THR A 279 2.55 -22.73 7.10
N TYR A 280 2.05 -23.58 7.99
CA TYR A 280 0.65 -23.55 8.42
C TYR A 280 0.29 -22.23 9.12
N LEU A 281 1.20 -21.66 9.91
CA LEU A 281 0.99 -20.34 10.50
C LEU A 281 0.80 -19.26 9.43
N LEU A 282 1.62 -19.27 8.37
CA LEU A 282 1.49 -18.34 7.25
C LEU A 282 0.18 -18.56 6.48
N LEU A 283 -0.24 -19.78 6.22
CA LEU A 283 -1.51 -20.10 5.56
C LEU A 283 -2.72 -19.62 6.39
N ILE A 284 -2.70 -19.88 7.70
CA ILE A 284 -3.77 -19.42 8.61
C ILE A 284 -3.78 -17.89 8.69
N SER A 285 -2.62 -17.25 8.81
CA SER A 285 -2.56 -15.78 8.86
C SER A 285 -2.96 -15.14 7.54
N SER A 286 -2.66 -15.76 6.39
CA SER A 286 -3.15 -15.30 5.09
C SER A 286 -4.67 -15.37 5.00
N LEU A 287 -5.28 -16.51 5.37
CA LEU A 287 -6.73 -16.69 5.41
C LEU A 287 -7.41 -15.63 6.28
N LEU A 288 -6.93 -15.48 7.52
CA LEU A 288 -7.51 -14.53 8.47
C LEU A 288 -7.33 -13.08 8.00
N SER A 289 -6.19 -12.72 7.41
CA SER A 289 -5.95 -11.36 6.90
C SER A 289 -6.82 -11.05 5.68
N LEU A 290 -7.05 -11.99 4.80
CA LEU A 290 -8.00 -11.87 3.70
C LEU A 290 -9.42 -11.60 4.23
N LEU A 291 -9.91 -12.41 5.14
CA LEU A 291 -11.27 -12.28 5.70
C LEU A 291 -11.44 -11.01 6.52
N VAL A 292 -10.55 -10.76 7.48
CA VAL A 292 -10.64 -9.59 8.37
C VAL A 292 -10.46 -8.29 7.60
N GLY A 293 -9.51 -8.25 6.66
CA GLY A 293 -9.26 -7.07 5.82
C GLY A 293 -10.47 -6.67 4.99
N THR A 294 -11.20 -7.63 4.44
CA THR A 294 -12.39 -7.36 3.62
C THR A 294 -13.61 -7.01 4.47
N ILE A 295 -13.96 -7.84 5.44
CA ILE A 295 -15.13 -7.61 6.30
C ILE A 295 -14.97 -6.29 7.07
N GLY A 296 -13.77 -6.05 7.63
CA GLY A 296 -13.47 -4.81 8.34
C GLY A 296 -13.54 -3.58 7.44
N GLY A 297 -13.10 -3.70 6.17
CA GLY A 297 -13.13 -2.61 5.18
C GLY A 297 -14.54 -2.15 4.80
N LEU A 298 -15.51 -3.06 4.70
CA LEU A 298 -16.90 -2.74 4.33
C LEU A 298 -17.57 -1.76 5.31
N ALA A 299 -17.28 -1.88 6.60
CA ALA A 299 -17.90 -1.08 7.67
C ALA A 299 -17.27 0.31 7.85
N GLN A 300 -16.18 0.64 7.15
CA GLN A 300 -15.44 1.88 7.40
C GLN A 300 -16.03 3.09 6.69
N TYR A 301 -16.08 4.22 7.42
CA TYR A 301 -16.45 5.53 6.90
C TYR A 301 -15.25 6.49 6.79
N ARG A 302 -14.15 6.19 7.50
CA ARG A 302 -12.90 6.93 7.44
C ARG A 302 -12.00 6.37 6.36
N ILE A 303 -11.51 7.25 5.47
CA ILE A 303 -10.73 6.82 4.29
C ILE A 303 -9.44 6.10 4.67
N LYS A 304 -8.71 6.59 5.67
CA LYS A 304 -7.47 5.96 6.12
C LYS A 304 -7.71 4.58 6.74
N ARG A 305 -8.76 4.40 7.54
CA ARG A 305 -9.12 3.09 8.08
C ARG A 305 -9.53 2.12 7.00
N LEU A 306 -10.30 2.57 6.01
CA LEU A 306 -10.65 1.75 4.85
C LEU A 306 -9.39 1.27 4.12
N LEU A 307 -8.46 2.19 3.82
CA LEU A 307 -7.19 1.85 3.19
C LEU A 307 -6.34 0.91 4.06
N THR A 308 -6.38 1.04 5.39
CA THR A 308 -5.67 0.13 6.29
C THR A 308 -6.22 -1.29 6.21
N TYR A 309 -7.54 -1.47 6.24
CA TYR A 309 -8.13 -2.80 6.06
C TYR A 309 -7.85 -3.37 4.68
N SER A 310 -7.82 -2.51 3.67
CA SER A 310 -7.34 -2.86 2.34
C SER A 310 -5.89 -3.37 2.38
N THR A 311 -4.97 -2.68 3.10
CA THR A 311 -3.59 -3.15 3.23
C THR A 311 -3.48 -4.50 3.93
N ILE A 312 -4.33 -4.79 4.92
CA ILE A 312 -4.37 -6.09 5.60
C ILE A 312 -4.79 -7.19 4.63
N SER A 313 -5.79 -6.95 3.78
CA SER A 313 -6.20 -7.93 2.77
C SER A 313 -5.12 -8.18 1.72
N HIS A 314 -4.42 -7.13 1.24
CA HIS A 314 -3.30 -7.28 0.30
C HIS A 314 -2.11 -8.03 0.92
N VAL A 315 -1.81 -7.80 2.20
CA VAL A 315 -0.84 -8.60 2.96
C VAL A 315 -1.25 -10.07 2.99
N GLY A 316 -2.55 -10.36 3.07
CA GLY A 316 -3.06 -11.73 2.99
C GLY A 316 -2.69 -12.44 1.69
N PHE A 317 -2.77 -11.77 0.52
CA PHE A 317 -2.29 -12.30 -0.76
C PHE A 317 -0.77 -12.51 -0.78
N LEU A 318 0.00 -11.57 -0.23
CA LEU A 318 1.45 -11.69 -0.14
C LEU A 318 1.89 -12.87 0.75
N LEU A 319 1.21 -13.05 1.89
CA LEU A 319 1.46 -14.18 2.79
C LEU A 319 1.07 -15.53 2.16
N LEU A 320 0.03 -15.55 1.31
CA LEU A 320 -0.35 -16.75 0.57
C LEU A 320 0.78 -17.17 -0.39
N ALA A 321 1.32 -16.22 -1.14
CA ALA A 321 2.45 -16.49 -2.04
C ALA A 321 3.69 -16.95 -1.26
N LEU A 322 4.01 -16.29 -0.13
CA LEU A 322 5.11 -16.71 0.75
C LEU A 322 4.93 -18.12 1.30
N ALA A 323 3.71 -18.49 1.72
CA ALA A 323 3.46 -19.81 2.32
C ALA A 323 3.68 -20.97 1.34
N ILE A 324 3.52 -20.72 0.03
CA ILE A 324 3.72 -21.71 -1.04
C ILE A 324 5.21 -21.96 -1.30
N ASN A 325 5.98 -20.89 -1.42
CA ASN A 325 7.45 -20.87 -1.58
C ASN A 325 8.03 -21.75 -2.72
N ASN A 326 7.36 -21.76 -3.87
CA ASN A 326 7.87 -22.31 -5.12
C ASN A 326 8.46 -21.19 -5.98
N GLU A 327 9.24 -21.48 -7.02
CA GLU A 327 9.80 -20.47 -7.93
C GLU A 327 8.70 -19.54 -8.48
N GLU A 328 7.60 -20.09 -8.99
CA GLU A 328 6.44 -19.33 -9.48
C GLU A 328 5.82 -18.44 -8.41
N SER A 329 5.78 -18.91 -7.15
CA SER A 329 5.21 -18.15 -6.05
C SER A 329 6.12 -17.00 -5.59
N VAL A 330 7.43 -17.17 -5.66
CA VAL A 330 8.42 -16.11 -5.35
C VAL A 330 8.33 -14.99 -6.40
N GLU A 331 8.26 -15.35 -7.70
CA GLU A 331 8.05 -14.37 -8.77
C GLU A 331 6.74 -13.61 -8.59
N SER A 332 5.65 -14.32 -8.31
CA SER A 332 4.34 -13.71 -8.05
C SER A 332 4.34 -12.81 -6.82
N PHE A 333 5.05 -13.19 -5.76
CA PHE A 333 5.23 -12.39 -4.56
C PHE A 333 5.96 -11.07 -4.85
N LEU A 334 7.10 -11.12 -5.54
CA LEU A 334 7.89 -9.94 -5.88
C LEU A 334 7.11 -8.99 -6.79
N PHE A 335 6.47 -9.52 -7.82
CA PHE A 335 5.63 -8.72 -8.71
C PHE A 335 4.49 -8.03 -7.95
N TYR A 336 3.78 -8.77 -7.09
CA TYR A 336 2.68 -8.25 -6.31
C TYR A 336 3.13 -7.20 -5.29
N LEU A 337 4.27 -7.42 -4.64
CA LEU A 337 4.86 -6.48 -3.67
C LEU A 337 5.18 -5.14 -4.32
N ILE A 338 5.84 -5.14 -5.48
CA ILE A 338 6.19 -3.92 -6.23
C ILE A 338 4.93 -3.19 -6.69
N GLN A 339 4.00 -3.90 -7.32
CA GLN A 339 2.75 -3.35 -7.81
C GLN A 339 1.93 -2.72 -6.68
N TYR A 340 1.76 -3.45 -5.57
CA TYR A 340 0.99 -2.99 -4.43
C TYR A 340 1.61 -1.74 -3.78
N THR A 341 2.93 -1.72 -3.59
CA THR A 341 3.60 -0.55 -3.00
C THR A 341 3.44 0.70 -3.85
N LEU A 342 3.61 0.60 -5.18
CA LEU A 342 3.44 1.72 -6.09
C LEU A 342 1.99 2.25 -6.12
N THR A 343 1.00 1.36 -6.18
CA THR A 343 -0.40 1.77 -6.15
C THR A 343 -0.79 2.42 -4.83
N ASN A 344 -0.32 1.89 -3.70
CA ASN A 344 -0.59 2.43 -2.37
C ASN A 344 0.00 3.84 -2.19
N ILE A 345 1.24 4.06 -2.63
CA ILE A 345 1.88 5.38 -2.62
C ILE A 345 1.07 6.38 -3.46
N ASN A 346 0.65 6.00 -4.66
CA ASN A 346 -0.13 6.85 -5.54
C ASN A 346 -1.47 7.25 -4.89
N VAL A 347 -2.17 6.31 -4.25
CA VAL A 347 -3.43 6.61 -3.53
C VAL A 347 -3.20 7.67 -2.45
N PHE A 348 -2.17 7.50 -1.62
CA PHE A 348 -1.88 8.49 -0.58
C PHE A 348 -1.43 9.83 -1.14
N PHE A 349 -0.66 9.85 -2.25
CA PHE A 349 -0.27 11.09 -2.92
C PHE A 349 -1.50 11.87 -3.41
N ILE A 350 -2.45 11.19 -4.01
CA ILE A 350 -3.68 11.79 -4.49
C ILE A 350 -4.54 12.30 -3.30
N LEU A 351 -4.62 11.54 -2.21
CA LEU A 351 -5.34 11.98 -1.01
C LEU A 351 -4.72 13.24 -0.39
N VAL A 352 -3.40 13.34 -0.34
CA VAL A 352 -2.71 14.55 0.13
C VAL A 352 -2.95 15.70 -0.83
N ALA A 353 -2.91 15.47 -2.16
CA ALA A 353 -3.20 16.49 -3.16
C ALA A 353 -4.64 17.02 -3.03
N PHE A 354 -5.65 16.16 -2.86
CA PHE A 354 -7.01 16.59 -2.55
C PHE A 354 -7.09 17.36 -1.24
N GLY A 355 -6.32 16.96 -0.23
CA GLY A 355 -6.26 17.66 1.04
C GLY A 355 -5.78 19.09 0.92
N TYR A 356 -4.81 19.36 0.06
CA TYR A 356 -4.34 20.73 -0.23
C TYR A 356 -5.36 21.56 -1.00
N LEU A 357 -6.10 20.95 -1.91
CA LEU A 357 -7.12 21.63 -2.71
C LEU A 357 -8.39 21.93 -1.91
N LEU A 358 -8.70 21.09 -0.92
CA LEU A 358 -9.89 21.17 -0.07
C LEU A 358 -9.66 21.96 1.23
N GLN A 359 -8.65 22.82 1.32
CA GLN A 359 -8.37 23.62 2.51
C GLN A 359 -9.59 24.50 2.91
N THR A 360 -10.57 23.87 3.56
CA THR A 360 -11.73 24.52 4.15
C THR A 360 -11.44 24.89 5.61
N LYS A 361 -11.95 26.03 6.05
CA LYS A 361 -11.84 26.49 7.44
C LYS A 361 -12.41 25.42 8.38
N GLY A 362 -11.57 24.80 9.20
CA GLY A 362 -11.98 23.82 10.23
C GLY A 362 -11.48 22.39 10.05
N LEU A 363 -10.80 22.06 8.95
CA LEU A 363 -10.16 20.76 8.79
C LEU A 363 -8.82 20.66 9.54
N SER A 364 -8.51 19.48 10.06
CA SER A 364 -7.23 19.29 10.73
C SER A 364 -6.08 19.45 9.73
N ILE A 365 -5.07 20.23 10.09
CA ILE A 365 -3.91 20.53 9.25
C ILE A 365 -3.13 19.22 8.94
N TYR A 366 -3.16 18.27 9.86
CA TYR A 366 -2.40 17.01 9.78
C TYR A 366 -3.05 15.94 8.90
N SER A 367 -4.38 15.94 8.83
CA SER A 367 -5.16 14.97 8.06
C SER A 367 -6.39 15.66 7.49
N PRO A 368 -6.23 16.39 6.37
CA PRO A 368 -7.30 17.24 5.84
C PRO A 368 -8.51 16.42 5.35
N ILE A 369 -8.29 15.21 4.85
CA ILE A 369 -9.36 14.29 4.46
C ILE A 369 -9.42 13.14 5.46
N GLN A 370 -10.50 13.08 6.23
CA GLN A 370 -10.75 12.01 7.20
C GLN A 370 -11.87 11.07 6.75
N TYR A 371 -12.96 11.62 6.23
CA TYR A 371 -14.16 10.88 5.85
C TYR A 371 -14.29 10.73 4.34
N ILE A 372 -14.82 9.60 3.90
CA ILE A 372 -15.10 9.33 2.48
C ILE A 372 -16.05 10.38 1.90
N ASN A 373 -17.02 10.85 2.69
CA ASN A 373 -17.99 11.85 2.26
C ASN A 373 -17.37 13.21 1.91
N GLN A 374 -16.18 13.54 2.40
CA GLN A 374 -15.47 14.78 2.04
C GLN A 374 -14.95 14.77 0.59
N LEU A 375 -14.90 13.59 -0.04
CA LEU A 375 -14.53 13.43 -1.44
C LEU A 375 -15.71 13.53 -2.42
N LYS A 376 -16.92 13.85 -1.95
CA LYS A 376 -18.12 13.95 -2.80
C LYS A 376 -17.93 14.96 -3.92
N GLY A 377 -18.22 14.52 -5.15
CA GLY A 377 -18.23 15.37 -6.34
C GLY A 377 -16.88 15.94 -6.75
N GLN A 378 -15.77 15.50 -6.15
CA GLN A 378 -14.43 16.02 -6.45
C GLN A 378 -13.98 15.77 -7.89
N PHE A 379 -14.57 14.82 -8.58
CA PHE A 379 -14.32 14.60 -10.00
C PHE A 379 -14.71 15.83 -10.85
N LYS A 380 -15.78 16.54 -10.51
CA LYS A 380 -16.18 17.75 -11.23
C LYS A 380 -15.21 18.91 -11.00
N ALA A 381 -14.63 19.01 -9.79
CA ALA A 381 -13.66 20.06 -9.46
C ALA A 381 -12.26 19.76 -10.03
N ASN A 382 -11.81 18.51 -9.92
CA ASN A 382 -10.48 18.06 -10.31
C ASN A 382 -10.55 16.70 -11.01
N PRO A 383 -10.91 16.66 -12.32
CA PRO A 383 -11.17 15.41 -13.03
C PRO A 383 -9.93 14.50 -13.12
N LEU A 384 -8.73 15.08 -13.26
CA LEU A 384 -7.48 14.30 -13.34
C LEU A 384 -7.18 13.55 -12.03
N LEU A 385 -7.32 14.22 -10.88
CA LEU A 385 -7.10 13.57 -9.58
C LEU A 385 -8.19 12.55 -9.28
N GLY A 386 -9.44 12.83 -9.64
CA GLY A 386 -10.54 11.90 -9.50
C GLY A 386 -10.34 10.64 -10.35
N LEU A 387 -9.93 10.81 -11.61
CA LEU A 387 -9.64 9.70 -12.51
C LEU A 387 -8.43 8.87 -12.04
N SER A 388 -7.33 9.54 -11.65
CA SER A 388 -6.15 8.83 -11.16
C SER A 388 -6.42 8.02 -9.90
N LEU A 389 -7.25 8.54 -8.97
CA LEU A 389 -7.67 7.78 -7.79
C LEU A 389 -8.56 6.59 -8.18
N ALA A 390 -9.48 6.76 -9.14
CA ALA A 390 -10.29 5.65 -9.64
C ALA A 390 -9.44 4.54 -10.26
N ILE A 391 -8.45 4.87 -11.09
CA ILE A 391 -7.52 3.91 -11.69
C ILE A 391 -6.76 3.14 -10.60
N CYS A 392 -6.23 3.83 -9.58
CA CYS A 392 -5.54 3.17 -8.48
C CYS A 392 -6.47 2.23 -7.70
N LEU A 393 -7.69 2.65 -7.41
CA LEU A 393 -8.67 1.83 -6.68
C LEU A 393 -9.15 0.64 -7.51
N PHE A 394 -9.36 0.79 -8.82
CA PHE A 394 -9.65 -0.33 -9.73
C PHE A 394 -8.48 -1.31 -9.80
N SER A 395 -7.24 -0.83 -9.83
CA SER A 395 -6.05 -1.68 -9.78
C SER A 395 -5.99 -2.48 -8.47
N MET A 396 -6.28 -1.85 -7.31
CA MET A 396 -6.33 -2.54 -6.02
C MET A 396 -7.50 -3.54 -5.94
N ALA A 397 -8.64 -3.23 -6.57
CA ALA A 397 -9.76 -4.17 -6.71
C ALA A 397 -9.36 -5.40 -7.55
N GLY A 398 -8.47 -5.24 -8.52
CA GLY A 398 -8.04 -6.30 -9.43
C GLY A 398 -8.92 -6.39 -10.67
N ILE A 399 -9.33 -5.25 -11.24
CA ILE A 399 -10.12 -5.22 -12.46
C ILE A 399 -9.19 -5.20 -13.68
N PRO A 400 -9.36 -6.10 -14.67
CA PRO A 400 -8.61 -6.05 -15.92
C PRO A 400 -8.96 -4.74 -16.67
N PRO A 401 -8.06 -4.14 -17.41
CA PRO A 401 -6.69 -4.55 -17.79
C PRO A 401 -5.58 -4.00 -16.87
N LEU A 402 -5.89 -3.65 -15.61
CA LEU A 402 -4.95 -3.00 -14.71
C LEU A 402 -3.95 -3.98 -14.09
N VAL A 403 -2.78 -3.47 -13.71
CA VAL A 403 -1.65 -4.28 -13.23
C VAL A 403 -2.00 -5.10 -11.97
N GLY A 404 -2.91 -4.59 -11.11
CA GLY A 404 -3.35 -5.31 -9.91
C GLY A 404 -4.09 -6.63 -10.17
N PHE A 405 -4.73 -6.75 -11.32
CA PHE A 405 -5.34 -8.02 -11.75
C PHE A 405 -4.27 -9.10 -11.97
N PHE A 406 -3.24 -8.79 -12.76
CA PHE A 406 -2.18 -9.74 -13.05
C PHE A 406 -1.45 -10.19 -11.78
N GLY A 407 -1.20 -9.27 -10.83
CA GLY A 407 -0.59 -9.64 -9.54
C GLY A 407 -1.43 -10.65 -8.76
N LYS A 408 -2.75 -10.43 -8.64
CA LYS A 408 -3.65 -11.39 -8.00
C LYS A 408 -3.72 -12.71 -8.76
N GLN A 409 -3.80 -12.66 -10.07
CA GLN A 409 -3.85 -13.84 -10.93
C GLN A 409 -2.61 -14.72 -10.75
N MET A 410 -1.40 -14.14 -10.75
CA MET A 410 -0.15 -14.90 -10.56
C MET A 410 -0.12 -15.59 -9.20
N VAL A 411 -0.52 -14.90 -8.12
CA VAL A 411 -0.58 -15.50 -6.77
C VAL A 411 -1.61 -16.64 -6.72
N LEU A 412 -2.78 -16.46 -7.33
CA LEU A 412 -3.81 -17.50 -7.37
C LEU A 412 -3.39 -18.69 -8.22
N TYR A 413 -2.70 -18.46 -9.33
CA TYR A 413 -2.14 -19.50 -10.17
C TYR A 413 -1.13 -20.35 -9.38
N ALA A 414 -0.17 -19.72 -8.72
CA ALA A 414 0.80 -20.43 -7.86
C ALA A 414 0.10 -21.21 -6.74
N ALA A 415 -0.98 -20.68 -6.14
CA ALA A 415 -1.74 -21.34 -5.10
C ALA A 415 -2.47 -22.60 -5.61
N THR A 416 -3.08 -22.53 -6.79
CA THR A 416 -3.79 -23.66 -7.39
C THR A 416 -2.82 -24.74 -7.87
N HIS A 417 -1.68 -24.35 -8.45
CA HIS A 417 -0.65 -25.29 -8.90
C HIS A 417 -0.06 -26.11 -7.73
N ASN A 418 0.02 -25.49 -6.55
CA ASN A 418 0.50 -26.18 -5.33
C ASN A 418 -0.61 -26.89 -4.52
N GLY A 419 -1.83 -27.03 -5.06
CA GLY A 419 -2.93 -27.77 -4.42
C GLY A 419 -3.68 -27.01 -3.31
N ASN A 420 -3.39 -25.72 -3.07
CA ASN A 420 -4.06 -24.88 -2.06
C ASN A 420 -5.40 -24.32 -2.56
N PHE A 421 -6.27 -25.16 -3.11
CA PHE A 421 -7.54 -24.77 -3.75
C PHE A 421 -8.49 -24.03 -2.81
N PHE A 422 -8.59 -24.46 -1.55
CA PHE A 422 -9.47 -23.80 -0.57
C PHE A 422 -9.08 -22.34 -0.34
N LEU A 423 -7.78 -22.06 -0.14
CA LEU A 423 -7.30 -20.70 0.05
C LEU A 423 -7.44 -19.85 -1.21
N ALA A 424 -7.16 -20.42 -2.38
CA ALA A 424 -7.38 -19.75 -3.66
C ALA A 424 -8.85 -19.38 -3.84
N PHE A 425 -9.78 -20.27 -3.54
CA PHE A 425 -11.21 -20.00 -3.59
C PHE A 425 -11.63 -18.87 -2.63
N VAL A 426 -11.18 -18.91 -1.38
CA VAL A 426 -11.46 -17.84 -0.42
C VAL A 426 -10.85 -16.51 -0.89
N ALA A 427 -9.65 -16.52 -1.44
CA ALA A 427 -8.99 -15.31 -1.95
C ALA A 427 -9.76 -14.67 -3.11
N ILE A 428 -10.35 -15.47 -4.00
CA ILE A 428 -11.24 -14.99 -5.07
C ILE A 428 -12.49 -14.33 -4.48
N LEU A 429 -13.20 -15.03 -3.59
CA LEU A 429 -14.40 -14.47 -2.95
C LEU A 429 -14.11 -13.15 -2.23
N VAL A 430 -13.02 -13.11 -1.48
CA VAL A 430 -12.54 -11.93 -0.76
C VAL A 430 -12.21 -10.79 -1.73
N SER A 431 -11.62 -11.08 -2.90
CA SER A 431 -11.32 -10.05 -3.90
C SER A 431 -12.58 -9.41 -4.45
N VAL A 432 -13.63 -10.18 -4.71
CA VAL A 432 -14.95 -9.68 -5.15
C VAL A 432 -15.59 -8.81 -4.07
N VAL A 433 -15.60 -9.28 -2.82
CA VAL A 433 -16.16 -8.50 -1.70
C VAL A 433 -15.36 -7.20 -1.49
N SER A 434 -14.04 -7.24 -1.61
CA SER A 434 -13.18 -6.06 -1.48
C SER A 434 -13.45 -5.01 -2.56
N ALA A 435 -13.82 -5.40 -3.76
CA ALA A 435 -14.20 -4.47 -4.82
C ALA A 435 -15.36 -3.55 -4.41
N ALA A 436 -16.30 -4.00 -3.57
CA ALA A 436 -17.45 -3.23 -3.14
C ALA A 436 -17.07 -1.93 -2.39
N TYR A 437 -16.10 -1.97 -1.47
CA TYR A 437 -15.69 -0.76 -0.77
C TYR A 437 -14.85 0.18 -1.65
N TYR A 438 -14.07 -0.32 -2.60
CA TYR A 438 -13.38 0.51 -3.58
C TYR A 438 -14.38 1.21 -4.52
N LEU A 439 -15.37 0.49 -5.03
CA LEU A 439 -16.44 1.04 -5.86
C LEU A 439 -17.27 2.09 -5.09
N ARG A 440 -17.50 1.89 -3.78
CA ARG A 440 -18.14 2.88 -2.94
C ARG A 440 -17.37 4.21 -2.92
N VAL A 441 -16.05 4.20 -2.80
CA VAL A 441 -15.22 5.41 -2.84
C VAL A 441 -15.30 6.06 -4.22
N ILE A 442 -15.19 5.29 -5.30
CA ILE A 442 -15.30 5.77 -6.68
C ILE A 442 -16.68 6.40 -6.91
N LYS A 443 -17.76 5.76 -6.46
CA LYS A 443 -19.11 6.30 -6.54
C LYS A 443 -19.22 7.67 -5.88
N VAL A 444 -18.69 7.82 -4.66
CA VAL A 444 -18.74 9.09 -3.92
C VAL A 444 -18.00 10.21 -4.65
N ILE A 445 -16.86 9.91 -5.27
CA ILE A 445 -16.04 10.92 -5.98
C ILE A 445 -16.70 11.36 -7.28
N HIS A 446 -17.23 10.41 -8.08
CA HIS A 446 -17.67 10.66 -9.45
C HIS A 446 -19.17 11.02 -9.57
N PHE A 447 -20.02 10.39 -8.77
CA PHE A 447 -21.47 10.45 -8.97
C PHE A 447 -22.24 11.24 -7.92
N ASP A 448 -21.74 11.32 -6.69
CA ASP A 448 -22.43 12.08 -5.65
C ASP A 448 -22.32 13.59 -5.92
N PRO A 449 -23.41 14.37 -5.75
CA PRO A 449 -23.38 15.81 -5.97
C PRO A 449 -22.52 16.52 -4.91
N LEU A 450 -21.86 17.62 -5.32
CA LEU A 450 -21.19 18.53 -4.40
C LEU A 450 -22.24 19.14 -3.43
N ASN A 451 -21.98 19.10 -2.13
CA ASN A 451 -22.80 19.83 -1.18
C ASN A 451 -22.59 21.33 -1.42
N VAL A 452 -23.65 22.04 -1.75
CA VAL A 452 -23.67 23.45 -2.21
C VAL A 452 -23.15 24.46 -1.16
N THR A 453 -22.91 24.02 0.06
CA THR A 453 -22.44 24.88 1.16
C THR A 453 -20.92 25.11 1.22
N GLU A 454 -20.15 24.39 0.44
CA GLU A 454 -18.70 24.55 0.34
C GLU A 454 -18.32 25.04 -1.06
N THR A 455 -18.39 26.35 -1.29
CA THR A 455 -17.77 26.96 -2.47
C THR A 455 -16.27 26.79 -2.39
N ILE A 456 -15.78 25.79 -3.13
CA ILE A 456 -14.36 25.51 -3.29
C ILE A 456 -13.77 26.67 -4.10
N GLN A 457 -13.02 27.54 -3.45
CA GLN A 457 -12.08 28.38 -4.17
C GLN A 457 -11.00 27.46 -4.75
N THR A 458 -11.18 27.06 -6.00
CA THR A 458 -10.14 26.39 -6.76
C THR A 458 -9.01 27.39 -7.00
N ASN A 459 -8.02 27.38 -6.10
CA ASN A 459 -6.74 27.98 -6.43
C ASN A 459 -6.18 27.19 -7.61
N LYS A 460 -6.20 27.81 -8.80
CA LYS A 460 -5.64 27.27 -10.05
C LYS A 460 -4.11 27.18 -10.03
N GLY A 461 -3.50 27.19 -8.86
CA GLY A 461 -2.06 27.13 -8.68
C GLY A 461 -1.57 25.72 -8.32
N GLU A 462 -0.80 25.15 -9.20
CA GLU A 462 0.20 24.12 -8.97
C GLU A 462 -0.28 22.67 -8.79
N LEU A 463 -0.73 22.11 -9.89
CA LEU A 463 -0.99 20.68 -10.04
C LEU A 463 0.25 19.91 -10.54
N ALA A 464 1.36 20.06 -9.87
CA ALA A 464 2.59 19.33 -10.21
C ALA A 464 2.78 18.08 -9.33
N THR A 465 1.75 17.25 -9.15
CA THR A 465 1.85 16.17 -8.15
C THR A 465 1.62 14.76 -8.66
N SER A 466 1.36 14.53 -9.94
CA SER A 466 1.42 13.18 -10.46
C SER A 466 2.58 13.03 -11.42
N ILE A 467 3.37 11.98 -11.26
CA ILE A 467 4.48 11.63 -12.17
C ILE A 467 3.96 11.54 -13.62
N LEU A 468 2.73 11.05 -13.82
CA LEU A 468 2.04 11.03 -15.11
C LEU A 468 1.79 12.44 -15.70
N LEU A 469 1.48 13.42 -14.86
CA LEU A 469 1.31 14.81 -15.31
C LEU A 469 2.64 15.42 -15.70
N VAL A 470 3.71 15.14 -14.97
CA VAL A 470 5.07 15.61 -15.31
C VAL A 470 5.55 14.97 -16.60
N VAL A 471 5.36 13.68 -16.80
CA VAL A 471 5.72 12.96 -18.02
C VAL A 471 4.89 13.45 -19.21
N ASN A 472 3.59 13.62 -19.04
CA ASN A 472 2.72 14.15 -20.10
C ASN A 472 3.04 15.62 -20.42
N GLN A 473 3.38 16.42 -19.41
CA GLN A 473 3.75 17.83 -19.61
C GLN A 473 5.13 18.01 -20.24
N LEU A 474 6.06 17.05 -20.05
CA LEU A 474 7.37 17.03 -20.66
C LEU A 474 7.37 16.51 -22.11
N LEU A 475 6.45 15.60 -22.46
CA LEU A 475 6.42 14.94 -23.76
C LEU A 475 5.34 15.47 -24.71
N ALA A 476 4.31 16.16 -24.23
CA ALA A 476 3.23 16.69 -25.04
C ALA A 476 3.48 18.14 -25.46
N ILE A 477 3.58 18.37 -26.75
CA ILE A 477 3.63 19.72 -27.35
C ILE A 477 2.25 20.36 -27.18
N ASN A 478 2.10 21.18 -26.15
CA ASN A 478 0.84 21.85 -25.84
C ASN A 478 0.85 23.31 -26.33
N LYS A 479 0.32 23.55 -27.52
CA LYS A 479 -0.03 24.89 -28.01
C LYS A 479 -1.56 24.97 -28.17
N PRO A 480 -2.31 25.40 -27.13
CA PRO A 480 -3.76 25.56 -27.24
C PRO A 480 -4.06 26.85 -28.00
N TYR A 481 -4.56 26.74 -29.24
CA TYR A 481 -5.21 27.82 -29.96
C TYR A 481 -6.72 27.57 -29.97
N SER A 482 -7.52 28.63 -30.17
CA SER A 482 -8.97 28.63 -29.97
C SER A 482 -9.71 27.50 -30.71
N GLU A 483 -9.25 27.13 -31.91
CA GLU A 483 -9.83 26.05 -32.73
C GLU A 483 -9.51 24.65 -32.19
N LYS A 484 -8.40 24.47 -31.47
CA LYS A 484 -8.02 23.17 -30.89
C LYS A 484 -8.78 22.84 -29.62
N VAL A 485 -9.33 23.86 -28.95
CA VAL A 485 -10.09 23.74 -27.69
C VAL A 485 -11.60 23.74 -27.94
N SER A 486 -12.05 24.10 -29.15
CA SER A 486 -13.46 24.07 -29.52
C SER A 486 -13.94 22.63 -29.71
N PRO A 487 -15.19 22.30 -29.33
CA PRO A 487 -15.77 20.98 -29.57
C PRO A 487 -15.82 20.72 -31.09
N TYR A 488 -15.31 19.55 -31.51
CA TYR A 488 -15.18 19.18 -32.92
C TYR A 488 -16.31 18.23 -33.33
N GLU A 489 -17.15 18.67 -34.26
CA GLU A 489 -18.16 17.85 -34.94
C GLU A 489 -17.97 17.96 -36.45
N CYS A 490 -16.99 17.23 -36.99
CA CYS A 490 -16.74 17.09 -38.45
C CYS A 490 -16.68 18.44 -39.23
N GLY A 491 -16.21 19.52 -38.61
CA GLY A 491 -16.08 20.84 -39.22
C GLY A 491 -17.30 21.75 -39.10
N PHE A 492 -18.37 21.31 -38.41
CA PHE A 492 -19.55 22.13 -38.15
C PHE A 492 -19.59 22.61 -36.69
N THR A 493 -20.25 23.74 -36.45
CA THR A 493 -20.54 24.18 -35.08
C THR A 493 -21.53 23.20 -34.43
N PRO A 494 -21.26 22.68 -33.24
CA PRO A 494 -22.10 21.66 -32.61
C PRO A 494 -23.52 22.18 -32.38
N LEU A 495 -24.51 21.39 -32.80
CA LEU A 495 -25.94 21.69 -32.68
C LEU A 495 -26.52 21.51 -31.27
N GLY A 496 -25.70 21.09 -30.30
CA GLY A 496 -26.12 20.86 -28.92
C GLY A 496 -24.93 20.69 -27.96
N ASP A 497 -25.22 20.76 -26.67
CA ASP A 497 -24.22 20.52 -25.64
C ASP A 497 -24.02 18.99 -25.50
N ALA A 498 -22.78 18.50 -25.64
CA ALA A 498 -22.39 17.10 -25.44
C ALA A 498 -22.68 16.56 -24.01
N ARG A 499 -23.16 17.42 -23.12
CA ARG A 499 -23.51 17.10 -21.73
C ARG A 499 -24.95 16.63 -21.58
N GLN A 500 -25.34 15.58 -22.30
CA GLN A 500 -26.65 14.94 -22.09
C GLN A 500 -26.66 14.17 -20.76
N LYS A 501 -27.81 14.18 -20.07
CA LYS A 501 -28.03 13.40 -18.86
C LYS A 501 -27.96 11.92 -19.21
N PHE A 502 -26.92 11.25 -18.78
CA PHE A 502 -26.73 9.83 -18.95
C PHE A 502 -27.51 9.06 -17.88
N SER A 503 -28.27 8.02 -18.29
CA SER A 503 -29.03 7.22 -17.33
C SER A 503 -28.07 6.30 -16.54
N VAL A 504 -28.10 6.42 -15.21
CA VAL A 504 -27.25 5.61 -14.29
C VAL A 504 -27.54 4.11 -14.40
N GLN A 505 -28.75 3.73 -14.85
CA GLN A 505 -29.17 2.34 -14.99
C GLN A 505 -28.37 1.58 -16.06
N PHE A 506 -28.07 2.19 -17.19
CA PHE A 506 -27.23 1.58 -18.23
C PHE A 506 -25.82 1.28 -17.72
N TYR A 507 -25.28 2.20 -16.93
CA TYR A 507 -23.95 2.04 -16.33
C TYR A 507 -23.91 0.90 -15.30
N LEU A 508 -24.95 0.76 -14.47
CA LEU A 508 -25.07 -0.36 -13.53
C LEU A 508 -25.11 -1.70 -14.26
N VAL A 509 -25.89 -1.80 -15.32
CA VAL A 509 -25.95 -3.03 -16.13
C VAL A 509 -24.62 -3.33 -16.81
N ALA A 510 -23.90 -2.31 -17.29
CA ALA A 510 -22.56 -2.50 -17.87
C ALA A 510 -21.54 -3.01 -16.82
N ILE A 511 -21.57 -2.51 -15.59
CA ILE A 511 -20.71 -3.02 -14.49
C ILE A 511 -21.07 -4.46 -14.16
N LEU A 512 -22.36 -4.78 -14.03
CA LEU A 512 -22.81 -6.13 -13.76
C LEU A 512 -22.39 -7.09 -14.88
N PHE A 513 -22.53 -6.68 -16.14
CA PHE A 513 -22.07 -7.45 -17.28
C PHE A 513 -20.58 -7.76 -17.21
N ILE A 514 -19.73 -6.75 -16.87
CA ILE A 514 -18.29 -6.96 -16.73
C ILE A 514 -17.98 -7.94 -15.59
N VAL A 515 -18.69 -7.86 -14.46
CA VAL A 515 -18.50 -8.77 -13.32
C VAL A 515 -18.82 -10.21 -13.72
N PHE A 516 -19.99 -10.44 -14.36
CA PHE A 516 -20.40 -11.78 -14.81
C PHE A 516 -19.52 -12.32 -15.94
N ASP A 517 -19.06 -11.46 -16.86
CA ASP A 517 -18.15 -11.87 -17.93
C ASP A 517 -16.81 -12.38 -17.38
N LEU A 518 -16.28 -11.72 -16.36
CA LEU A 518 -15.09 -12.18 -15.64
C LEU A 518 -15.31 -13.53 -14.94
N GLU A 519 -16.48 -13.73 -14.34
CA GLU A 519 -16.82 -14.97 -13.66
C GLU A 519 -16.96 -16.14 -14.66
N VAL A 520 -17.53 -15.90 -15.83
CA VAL A 520 -17.57 -16.87 -16.94
C VAL A 520 -16.16 -17.20 -17.43
N LEU A 521 -15.28 -16.20 -17.49
CA LEU A 521 -13.89 -16.38 -17.93
C LEU A 521 -13.12 -17.33 -16.98
N PHE A 522 -13.42 -17.33 -15.68
CA PHE A 522 -12.85 -18.29 -14.72
C PHE A 522 -13.34 -19.72 -14.91
N LEU A 523 -14.46 -19.95 -15.61
CA LEU A 523 -14.95 -21.31 -15.93
C LEU A 523 -14.19 -21.94 -17.09
N PHE A 524 -13.48 -21.19 -17.94
CA PHE A 524 -12.72 -21.73 -19.07
C PHE A 524 -11.64 -22.75 -18.65
N PRO A 525 -10.77 -22.46 -17.64
CA PRO A 525 -9.79 -23.44 -17.18
C PRO A 525 -10.44 -24.72 -16.65
N PHE A 526 -11.59 -24.57 -15.96
CA PHE A 526 -12.36 -25.73 -15.50
C PHE A 526 -12.89 -26.56 -16.66
N ALA A 527 -13.43 -25.94 -17.70
CA ALA A 527 -13.97 -26.66 -18.86
C ALA A 527 -12.87 -27.43 -19.62
N VAL A 528 -11.66 -26.86 -19.69
CA VAL A 528 -10.51 -27.51 -20.36
C VAL A 528 -9.98 -28.70 -19.56
N SER A 529 -9.95 -28.59 -18.23
CA SER A 529 -9.39 -29.61 -17.34
C SER A 529 -10.45 -30.53 -16.70
N LEU A 530 -11.67 -30.56 -17.21
CA LEU A 530 -12.84 -31.24 -16.61
C LEU A 530 -12.56 -32.73 -16.29
N TYR A 531 -11.78 -33.42 -17.10
CA TYR A 531 -11.45 -34.84 -16.92
C TYR A 531 -10.27 -35.09 -16.00
N GLU A 532 -9.47 -34.08 -15.69
CA GLU A 532 -8.28 -34.17 -14.84
C GLU A 532 -8.54 -33.70 -13.40
N ILE A 533 -9.66 -33.00 -13.20
CA ILE A 533 -10.01 -32.42 -11.89
C ILE A 533 -10.57 -33.51 -10.97
N SER A 534 -10.08 -33.52 -9.72
CA SER A 534 -10.62 -34.39 -8.67
C SER A 534 -12.10 -34.09 -8.38
N THR A 535 -12.82 -35.06 -7.83
CA THR A 535 -14.23 -34.90 -7.42
C THR A 535 -14.44 -33.69 -6.50
N MET A 536 -13.45 -33.35 -5.68
CA MET A 536 -13.49 -32.17 -4.81
C MET A 536 -13.44 -30.86 -5.59
N GLY A 537 -12.60 -30.77 -6.63
CA GLY A 537 -12.54 -29.61 -7.51
C GLY A 537 -13.86 -29.38 -8.28
N PHE A 538 -14.52 -30.45 -8.71
CA PHE A 538 -15.83 -30.38 -9.33
C PHE A 538 -16.89 -29.75 -8.39
N TRP A 539 -16.96 -30.19 -7.13
CA TRP A 539 -17.91 -29.64 -6.17
C TRP A 539 -17.64 -28.17 -5.81
N ILE A 540 -16.37 -27.74 -5.80
CA ILE A 540 -16.00 -26.34 -5.57
C ILE A 540 -16.57 -25.45 -6.69
N VAL A 541 -16.47 -25.87 -7.95
CA VAL A 541 -17.02 -25.12 -9.09
C VAL A 541 -18.55 -25.09 -9.05
N ILE A 542 -19.20 -26.18 -8.67
CA ILE A 542 -20.67 -26.19 -8.48
C ILE A 542 -21.09 -25.20 -7.39
N LEU A 543 -20.38 -25.17 -6.27
CA LEU A 543 -20.65 -24.19 -5.20
C LEU A 543 -20.46 -22.75 -5.69
N PHE A 544 -19.43 -22.49 -6.47
CA PHE A 544 -19.19 -21.19 -7.10
C PHE A 544 -20.38 -20.78 -8.01
N LEU A 545 -20.86 -21.68 -8.87
CA LEU A 545 -22.01 -21.43 -9.73
C LEU A 545 -23.31 -21.17 -8.94
N ILE A 546 -23.50 -21.86 -7.80
CA ILE A 546 -24.65 -21.63 -6.92
C ILE A 546 -24.60 -20.22 -6.33
N ILE A 547 -23.44 -19.77 -5.86
CA ILE A 547 -23.27 -18.41 -5.29
C ILE A 547 -23.57 -17.36 -6.37
N LEU A 548 -23.09 -17.55 -7.60
CA LEU A 548 -23.37 -16.68 -8.73
C LEU A 548 -24.87 -16.58 -9.03
N THR A 549 -25.55 -17.73 -9.10
CA THR A 549 -27.00 -17.75 -9.36
C THR A 549 -27.78 -17.06 -8.25
N ILE A 550 -27.39 -17.20 -6.99
CA ILE A 550 -28.00 -16.48 -5.86
C ILE A 550 -27.77 -14.97 -6.01
N GLY A 551 -26.57 -14.54 -6.38
CA GLY A 551 -26.24 -13.13 -6.66
C GLY A 551 -27.15 -12.56 -7.77
N PHE A 552 -27.27 -13.25 -8.88
CA PHE A 552 -28.12 -12.85 -10.01
C PHE A 552 -29.61 -12.76 -9.62
N VAL A 553 -30.13 -13.74 -8.87
CA VAL A 553 -31.51 -13.72 -8.37
C VAL A 553 -31.75 -12.54 -7.43
N TYR A 554 -30.77 -12.20 -6.59
CA TYR A 554 -30.85 -11.03 -5.72
C TYR A 554 -30.95 -9.73 -6.52
N GLU A 555 -30.11 -9.53 -7.54
CA GLU A 555 -30.12 -8.35 -8.41
C GLU A 555 -31.45 -8.24 -9.19
N TRP A 556 -31.95 -9.36 -9.69
CA TRP A 556 -33.24 -9.42 -10.35
C TRP A 556 -34.37 -9.04 -9.40
N SER A 557 -34.37 -9.58 -8.18
CA SER A 557 -35.39 -9.28 -7.16
C SER A 557 -35.38 -7.81 -6.73
N LYS A 558 -34.21 -7.15 -6.72
CA LYS A 558 -34.06 -5.72 -6.42
C LYS A 558 -34.40 -4.80 -7.60
N GLY A 559 -34.75 -5.35 -8.75
CA GLY A 559 -35.15 -4.59 -9.94
C GLY A 559 -34.01 -3.84 -10.63
N ALA A 560 -32.74 -4.23 -10.40
CA ALA A 560 -31.58 -3.62 -11.03
C ALA A 560 -31.62 -3.74 -12.57
N LEU A 561 -32.27 -4.78 -13.09
CA LEU A 561 -32.46 -5.04 -14.51
C LEU A 561 -33.77 -4.46 -15.11
N LYS A 562 -34.56 -3.71 -14.32
CA LYS A 562 -35.79 -3.07 -14.83
C LYS A 562 -35.45 -1.71 -15.43
N PHE A 563 -35.56 -1.63 -16.74
CA PHE A 563 -35.47 -0.36 -17.47
C PHE A 563 -36.85 0.31 -17.45
N THR A 564 -37.04 1.28 -16.54
CA THR A 564 -38.22 2.15 -16.59
C THR A 564 -38.02 3.18 -17.69
N LYS A 565 -38.92 3.20 -18.68
CA LYS A 565 -39.02 4.34 -19.61
C LYS A 565 -39.28 5.59 -18.77
N ASP A 566 -38.41 6.61 -18.90
CA ASP A 566 -38.61 7.90 -18.27
C ASP A 566 -40.03 8.43 -18.63
N PRO A 567 -40.82 8.85 -17.62
CA PRO A 567 -42.16 9.40 -17.88
C PRO A 567 -42.13 10.78 -18.59
N SER A 568 -40.96 11.32 -18.90
CA SER A 568 -40.79 12.61 -19.57
C SER A 568 -40.99 12.61 -21.09
N THR A 569 -41.08 11.42 -21.75
CA THR A 569 -41.28 11.32 -23.21
C THR A 569 -42.74 11.17 -23.66
N SER A 570 -43.71 11.18 -22.74
CA SER A 570 -45.15 11.01 -23.08
C SER A 570 -45.93 12.32 -23.13
N LYS A 571 -45.30 13.50 -23.14
CA LYS A 571 -45.94 14.80 -23.30
C LYS A 571 -45.37 15.62 -24.46
N ILE A 572 -45.24 14.99 -25.62
CA ILE A 572 -45.31 15.73 -26.88
C ILE A 572 -46.61 15.28 -27.54
N ASN A 573 -47.74 15.73 -27.01
CA ASN A 573 -48.97 15.74 -27.73
C ASN A 573 -48.97 16.96 -28.67
N LEU A 574 -49.02 16.68 -29.93
CA LEU A 574 -49.49 17.51 -31.00
C LEU A 574 -50.72 18.35 -30.56
N ASN A 575 -50.59 19.68 -30.54
CA ASN A 575 -51.61 20.63 -30.93
C ASN A 575 -50.94 21.72 -31.75
#